data_5a3df12aafa5171ea5a71c6fcb1eae63
#
_entry.id   5a3df12aafa5171ea5a71c6fcb1eae63
#
_cell.length_a   1.000
_cell.length_b   1.000
_cell.length_c   1.000
_cell.angle_alpha   90.00
_cell.angle_beta   90.00
_cell.angle_gamma   90.00
#
_symmetry.space_group_name_H-M   'P 1'
#
loop_
_entity.id
_entity.type
_entity.pdbx_description
1 polymer ?
#
loop_
_entity_poly.entity_id
_entity_poly.type
_entity_poly.pdbx_seq_one_letter_code
_entity_poly.pdbx_strand_id
1 'polypeptide(L)'
;MSKKKIYGPDIYKRNEHGLLENVDYVFNEDGSVNWRAMIKEEFLYPNKGWFDSRSQPVPTSPEGLEDKQLLIMLGGIKELAKMRGYSTVAFDVVHSSDDYVTAKCMINWNKNYETQDEVVYEDYANATLANTDNFCAKFLETIACNRAFVRCVRNYLNIHIVGADEIDRSKGAPAQTYESDSEFSITTPVDLLQKTLRDKHSVESFDDCKELLRDLWKSDKYRNEDAKKWDSFKDIPAK
;
A
#
# COMPACT_ATOMS: atom_id res chain seq x y z
N MET A 1 30.97 -9.33 -15.18
CA MET A 1 30.29 -9.76 -16.42
C MET A 1 28.90 -9.14 -16.43
N SER A 2 28.53 -8.39 -17.48
CA SER A 2 27.17 -7.84 -17.60
C SER A 2 26.20 -9.01 -17.78
N LYS A 3 25.22 -9.16 -16.86
CA LYS A 3 24.15 -10.18 -17.00
C LYS A 3 23.38 -9.86 -18.29
N LYS A 4 23.30 -10.84 -19.19
CA LYS A 4 22.54 -10.71 -20.45
C LYS A 4 21.08 -10.49 -20.09
N LYS A 5 20.49 -9.40 -20.58
CA LYS A 5 19.10 -9.08 -20.31
C LYS A 5 18.22 -10.13 -21.02
N ILE A 6 17.42 -10.84 -20.24
CA ILE A 6 16.51 -11.90 -20.71
C ILE A 6 15.14 -11.28 -20.92
N TYR A 7 14.45 -11.62 -22.03
CA TYR A 7 13.14 -11.10 -22.39
C TYR A 7 12.19 -12.22 -22.78
N GLY A 8 10.89 -11.94 -22.67
CA GLY A 8 9.85 -12.87 -23.10
C GLY A 8 9.73 -14.10 -22.19
N PRO A 9 9.33 -15.27 -22.76
CA PRO A 9 9.05 -16.49 -22.00
C PRO A 9 10.22 -16.99 -21.14
N ASP A 10 11.45 -16.72 -21.57
CA ASP A 10 12.66 -17.17 -20.87
C ASP A 10 12.82 -16.55 -19.46
N ILE A 11 12.13 -15.44 -19.18
CA ILE A 11 12.09 -14.84 -17.84
C ILE A 11 11.47 -15.79 -16.82
N TYR A 12 10.50 -16.60 -17.26
CA TYR A 12 9.72 -17.51 -16.43
C TYR A 12 10.19 -18.96 -16.52
N LYS A 13 11.30 -19.20 -17.24
CA LYS A 13 11.86 -20.53 -17.36
C LYS A 13 12.34 -21.04 -16.01
N ARG A 14 11.92 -22.25 -15.66
CA ARG A 14 12.26 -22.90 -14.40
C ARG A 14 13.21 -24.09 -14.65
N ASN A 15 14.13 -24.29 -13.72
CA ASN A 15 15.03 -25.44 -13.71
C ASN A 15 14.31 -26.71 -13.21
N GLU A 16 15.04 -27.81 -13.13
CA GLU A 16 14.55 -29.11 -12.65
C GLU A 16 14.01 -29.08 -11.21
N HIS A 17 14.43 -28.08 -10.41
CA HIS A 17 13.96 -27.86 -9.03
C HIS A 17 12.72 -26.99 -8.96
N GLY A 18 12.18 -26.53 -10.08
CA GLY A 18 11.03 -25.62 -10.15
C GLY A 18 11.35 -24.17 -9.82
N LEU A 19 12.62 -23.78 -9.71
CA LEU A 19 13.10 -22.42 -9.47
C LEU A 19 13.38 -21.69 -10.77
N LEU A 20 13.18 -20.36 -10.82
CA LEU A 20 13.49 -19.54 -11.98
C LEU A 20 14.99 -19.54 -12.26
N GLU A 21 15.40 -19.80 -13.52
CA GLU A 21 16.81 -19.92 -13.92
C GLU A 21 17.60 -18.61 -13.82
N ASN A 22 16.91 -17.46 -13.91
CA ASN A 22 17.54 -16.14 -13.92
C ASN A 22 17.50 -15.40 -12.58
N VAL A 23 17.14 -16.10 -11.49
CA VAL A 23 17.06 -15.56 -10.12
C VAL A 23 18.18 -16.18 -9.28
N ASP A 24 18.95 -15.34 -8.59
CA ASP A 24 19.95 -15.77 -7.61
C ASP A 24 19.22 -15.97 -6.27
N TYR A 25 18.84 -17.21 -5.97
CA TYR A 25 18.16 -17.54 -4.71
C TYR A 25 19.10 -17.58 -3.53
N VAL A 26 18.61 -17.11 -2.39
CA VAL A 26 19.26 -17.28 -1.08
C VAL A 26 18.64 -18.48 -0.38
N PHE A 27 19.45 -19.36 0.18
CA PHE A 27 18.99 -20.57 0.83
C PHE A 27 19.31 -20.53 2.34
N ASN A 28 18.45 -21.17 3.12
CA ASN A 28 18.69 -21.46 4.52
C ASN A 28 19.67 -22.64 4.67
N GLU A 29 20.14 -22.89 5.89
CA GLU A 29 21.05 -24.02 6.20
C GLU A 29 20.44 -25.40 5.90
N ASP A 30 19.11 -25.51 5.98
CA ASP A 30 18.35 -26.72 5.66
C ASP A 30 18.11 -26.92 4.15
N GLY A 31 18.58 -26.00 3.31
CA GLY A 31 18.42 -26.03 1.88
C GLY A 31 17.08 -25.48 1.37
N SER A 32 16.18 -25.03 2.23
CA SER A 32 14.97 -24.32 1.81
C SER A 32 15.30 -22.91 1.29
N VAL A 33 14.42 -22.33 0.45
CA VAL A 33 14.60 -20.96 -0.01
C VAL A 33 14.34 -19.98 1.14
N ASN A 34 15.29 -19.09 1.38
CA ASN A 34 15.09 -18.00 2.32
C ASN A 34 14.23 -16.88 1.68
N TRP A 35 12.92 -17.08 1.67
CA TRP A 35 11.98 -16.12 1.06
C TRP A 35 12.07 -14.73 1.66
N ARG A 36 12.44 -14.63 2.95
CA ARG A 36 12.66 -13.33 3.61
C ARG A 36 13.82 -12.58 2.99
N ALA A 37 14.92 -13.25 2.68
CA ALA A 37 16.09 -12.64 2.04
C ALA A 37 15.86 -12.33 0.55
N MET A 38 14.85 -12.92 -0.06
CA MET A 38 14.45 -12.62 -1.44
C MET A 38 13.65 -11.32 -1.60
N ILE A 39 13.23 -10.69 -0.50
CA ILE A 39 12.50 -9.42 -0.53
C ILE A 39 13.49 -8.29 -0.85
N LYS A 40 13.25 -7.57 -1.94
CA LYS A 40 14.06 -6.39 -2.26
C LYS A 40 13.76 -5.26 -1.27
N GLU A 41 14.80 -4.53 -0.90
CA GLU A 41 14.72 -3.44 0.08
C GLU A 41 13.71 -2.36 -0.33
N GLU A 42 13.59 -2.04 -1.61
CA GLU A 42 12.63 -1.08 -2.16
C GLU A 42 11.16 -1.37 -1.82
N PHE A 43 10.82 -2.61 -1.45
CA PHE A 43 9.48 -3.01 -1.00
C PHE A 43 9.31 -3.02 0.51
N LEU A 44 10.33 -2.66 1.26
CA LEU A 44 10.31 -2.61 2.72
C LEU A 44 10.36 -1.18 3.22
N TYR A 45 9.66 -0.93 4.31
CA TYR A 45 9.73 0.36 5.00
C TYR A 45 9.39 0.24 6.48
N PRO A 46 9.83 1.21 7.32
CA PRO A 46 9.58 1.19 8.74
C PRO A 46 8.09 1.21 9.09
N ASN A 47 7.69 0.34 10.00
CA ASN A 47 6.33 0.29 10.54
C ASN A 47 6.10 1.45 11.51
N LYS A 48 5.58 2.58 11.00
CA LYS A 48 5.31 3.77 11.81
C LYS A 48 4.47 3.44 13.06
N GLY A 49 3.44 2.60 12.96
CA GLY A 49 2.60 2.23 14.09
C GLY A 49 3.37 1.51 15.21
N TRP A 50 4.37 0.71 14.84
CA TRP A 50 5.24 0.04 15.81
C TRP A 50 6.11 1.05 16.58
N PHE A 51 6.70 2.03 15.90
CA PHE A 51 7.54 3.07 16.51
C PHE A 51 6.71 4.04 17.33
N ASP A 52 5.59 4.53 16.80
CA ASP A 52 4.69 5.47 17.51
C ASP A 52 4.18 4.87 18.82
N SER A 53 3.80 3.59 18.84
CA SER A 53 3.32 2.89 20.04
C SER A 53 4.37 2.80 21.17
N ARG A 54 5.63 3.04 20.83
CA ARG A 54 6.78 3.02 21.76
C ARG A 54 7.41 4.38 21.97
N SER A 55 6.79 5.45 21.42
CA SER A 55 7.31 6.82 21.48
C SER A 55 8.75 6.91 20.94
N GLN A 56 9.05 6.12 19.90
CA GLN A 56 10.36 6.10 19.25
C GLN A 56 10.29 6.86 17.91
N PRO A 57 11.37 7.55 17.51
CA PRO A 57 11.42 8.19 16.20
C PRO A 57 11.37 7.13 15.09
N VAL A 58 10.58 7.40 14.04
CA VAL A 58 10.47 6.51 12.89
C VAL A 58 11.72 6.66 12.01
N PRO A 59 12.50 5.59 11.77
CA PRO A 59 13.62 5.63 10.84
C PRO A 59 13.18 5.97 9.41
N THR A 60 14.10 6.51 8.62
CA THR A 60 13.86 6.83 7.20
C THR A 60 14.23 5.69 6.26
N SER A 61 14.99 4.69 6.74
CA SER A 61 15.45 3.52 5.98
C SER A 61 14.99 2.23 6.68
N PRO A 62 14.70 1.16 5.93
CA PRO A 62 14.43 -0.17 6.48
C PRO A 62 15.71 -0.90 6.96
N GLU A 63 16.89 -0.36 6.67
CA GLU A 63 18.18 -1.00 6.97
C GLU A 63 18.37 -1.24 8.48
N GLY A 64 18.77 -2.46 8.84
CA GLY A 64 19.03 -2.85 10.24
C GLY A 64 17.80 -3.04 11.11
N LEU A 65 16.58 -2.93 10.54
CA LEU A 65 15.33 -3.14 11.27
C LEU A 65 14.94 -4.63 11.32
N GLU A 66 14.34 -5.03 12.44
CA GLU A 66 13.76 -6.36 12.60
C GLU A 66 12.42 -6.47 11.87
N ASP A 67 11.97 -7.67 11.52
CA ASP A 67 10.72 -7.93 10.80
C ASP A 67 9.48 -7.28 11.43
N LYS A 68 9.38 -7.25 12.76
CA LYS A 68 8.29 -6.58 13.48
C LYS A 68 8.27 -5.04 13.31
N GLN A 69 9.42 -4.48 12.95
CA GLN A 69 9.62 -3.04 12.74
C GLN A 69 9.40 -2.63 11.28
N LEU A 70 9.14 -3.60 10.41
CA LEU A 70 8.99 -3.42 8.96
C LEU A 70 7.57 -3.66 8.51
N LEU A 71 7.23 -3.08 7.37
CA LEU A 71 6.08 -3.42 6.55
C LEU A 71 6.56 -3.77 5.14
N ILE A 72 5.86 -4.71 4.48
CA ILE A 72 6.11 -5.06 3.08
C ILE A 72 4.98 -4.55 2.19
N MET A 73 5.36 -3.95 1.07
CA MET A 73 4.42 -3.48 0.05
C MET A 73 3.82 -4.65 -0.74
N LEU A 74 2.58 -4.47 -1.22
CA LEU A 74 1.90 -5.43 -2.10
C LEU A 74 2.76 -5.82 -3.33
N GLY A 75 3.55 -4.88 -3.88
CA GLY A 75 4.49 -5.15 -4.96
C GLY A 75 5.51 -6.23 -4.62
N GLY A 76 6.11 -6.16 -3.43
CA GLY A 76 7.06 -7.15 -2.94
C GLY A 76 6.42 -8.54 -2.77
N ILE A 77 5.21 -8.60 -2.21
CA ILE A 77 4.44 -9.84 -2.10
C ILE A 77 4.14 -10.45 -3.49
N LYS A 78 3.76 -9.63 -4.47
CA LYS A 78 3.52 -10.08 -5.85
C LYS A 78 4.80 -10.62 -6.50
N GLU A 79 5.96 -10.01 -6.25
CA GLU A 79 7.24 -10.53 -6.75
C GLU A 79 7.59 -11.87 -6.11
N LEU A 80 7.45 -12.01 -4.80
CA LEU A 80 7.67 -13.30 -4.11
C LEU A 80 6.76 -14.39 -4.68
N ALA A 81 5.47 -14.11 -4.85
CA ALA A 81 4.52 -15.05 -5.43
C ALA A 81 4.96 -15.49 -6.84
N LYS A 82 5.39 -14.55 -7.70
CA LYS A 82 5.92 -14.87 -9.04
C LYS A 82 7.20 -15.71 -8.98
N MET A 83 8.12 -15.41 -8.07
CA MET A 83 9.34 -16.21 -7.89
C MET A 83 9.01 -17.64 -7.44
N ARG A 84 8.13 -17.81 -6.45
CA ARG A 84 7.68 -19.13 -6.00
C ARG A 84 6.93 -19.87 -7.11
N GLY A 85 6.06 -19.17 -7.84
CA GLY A 85 5.29 -19.67 -8.96
C GLY A 85 3.98 -20.32 -8.55
N TYR A 86 2.93 -19.91 -9.23
CA TYR A 86 1.57 -20.40 -9.06
C TYR A 86 0.91 -20.59 -10.43
N SER A 87 -0.06 -21.48 -10.49
CA SER A 87 -0.88 -21.72 -11.68
C SER A 87 -2.18 -20.93 -11.64
N THR A 88 -2.74 -20.71 -10.45
CA THR A 88 -4.03 -20.04 -10.28
C THR A 88 -4.05 -19.19 -9.02
N VAL A 89 -4.72 -18.04 -9.12
CA VAL A 89 -5.18 -17.24 -7.98
C VAL A 89 -6.68 -17.05 -8.14
N ALA A 90 -7.45 -17.41 -7.14
CA ALA A 90 -8.89 -17.21 -7.11
C ALA A 90 -9.28 -16.44 -5.86
N PHE A 91 -10.31 -15.61 -5.99
CA PHE A 91 -10.93 -14.90 -4.88
C PHE A 91 -12.39 -15.31 -4.76
N ASP A 92 -12.84 -15.46 -3.51
CA ASP A 92 -14.23 -15.70 -3.16
C ASP A 92 -14.65 -14.64 -2.14
N VAL A 93 -15.66 -13.83 -2.46
CA VAL A 93 -16.23 -12.86 -1.54
C VAL A 93 -17.24 -13.59 -0.66
N VAL A 94 -16.79 -13.94 0.54
CA VAL A 94 -17.57 -14.76 1.49
C VAL A 94 -18.70 -13.96 2.11
N HIS A 95 -18.49 -12.68 2.34
CA HIS A 95 -19.49 -11.75 2.85
C HIS A 95 -19.26 -10.36 2.27
N SER A 96 -20.34 -9.68 1.89
CA SER A 96 -20.31 -8.30 1.39
C SER A 96 -21.52 -7.52 1.90
N SER A 97 -21.25 -6.33 2.45
CA SER A 97 -22.24 -5.30 2.79
C SER A 97 -21.64 -3.91 2.48
N ASP A 98 -22.42 -2.87 2.67
CA ASP A 98 -21.99 -1.49 2.39
C ASP A 98 -20.79 -1.04 3.25
N ASP A 99 -20.59 -1.65 4.41
CA ASP A 99 -19.59 -1.25 5.41
C ASP A 99 -18.56 -2.35 5.75
N TYR A 100 -18.75 -3.57 5.23
CA TYR A 100 -17.92 -4.72 5.59
C TYR A 100 -17.84 -5.73 4.45
N VAL A 101 -16.63 -6.14 4.08
CA VAL A 101 -16.37 -7.20 3.11
C VAL A 101 -15.36 -8.19 3.69
N THR A 102 -15.64 -9.50 3.55
CA THR A 102 -14.66 -10.57 3.79
C THR A 102 -14.39 -11.29 2.48
N ALA A 103 -13.13 -11.40 2.12
CA ALA A 103 -12.68 -12.16 0.96
C ALA A 103 -11.75 -13.29 1.38
N LYS A 104 -11.86 -14.41 0.67
CA LYS A 104 -10.93 -15.52 0.67
C LYS A 104 -10.05 -15.44 -0.57
N CYS A 105 -8.73 -15.60 -0.40
CA CYS A 105 -7.81 -15.86 -1.49
C CYS A 105 -7.40 -17.33 -1.47
N MET A 106 -7.40 -17.96 -2.62
CA MET A 106 -6.90 -19.32 -2.83
C MET A 106 -5.81 -19.28 -3.89
N ILE A 107 -4.65 -19.81 -3.60
CA ILE A 107 -3.53 -19.90 -4.53
C ILE A 107 -3.15 -21.36 -4.72
N ASN A 108 -3.10 -21.79 -6.00
CA ASN A 108 -2.55 -23.08 -6.35
C ASN A 108 -1.08 -22.89 -6.75
N TRP A 109 -0.20 -23.29 -5.84
CA TRP A 109 1.24 -23.16 -6.01
C TRP A 109 1.80 -24.29 -6.89
N ASN A 110 2.64 -23.93 -7.84
CA ASN A 110 3.34 -24.91 -8.66
C ASN A 110 4.24 -25.80 -7.81
N LYS A 111 4.38 -27.05 -8.21
CA LYS A 111 5.37 -27.93 -7.60
C LYS A 111 6.78 -27.35 -7.70
N ASN A 112 7.57 -27.57 -6.67
CA ASN A 112 9.01 -27.36 -6.67
C ASN A 112 9.69 -28.42 -5.79
N TYR A 113 11.02 -28.33 -5.60
CA TYR A 113 11.74 -29.31 -4.78
C TYR A 113 11.34 -29.31 -3.30
N GLU A 114 10.81 -28.17 -2.78
CA GLU A 114 10.37 -28.08 -1.37
C GLU A 114 9.05 -28.81 -1.12
N THR A 115 8.11 -28.72 -2.06
CA THR A 115 6.76 -29.30 -1.91
C THR A 115 6.56 -30.60 -2.67
N GLN A 116 7.35 -30.84 -3.75
CA GLN A 116 7.31 -32.00 -4.65
C GLN A 116 6.00 -32.17 -5.44
N ASP A 117 4.90 -31.62 -4.95
CA ASP A 117 3.59 -31.59 -5.60
C ASP A 117 3.04 -30.15 -5.67
N GLU A 118 1.95 -29.95 -6.42
CA GLU A 118 1.15 -28.74 -6.36
C GLU A 118 0.47 -28.64 -4.99
N VAL A 119 0.45 -27.44 -4.43
CA VAL A 119 -0.15 -27.19 -3.11
C VAL A 119 -1.15 -26.06 -3.21
N VAL A 120 -2.38 -26.31 -2.75
CA VAL A 120 -3.39 -25.27 -2.57
C VAL A 120 -3.24 -24.69 -1.16
N TYR A 121 -3.15 -23.38 -1.09
CA TYR A 121 -3.18 -22.64 0.17
C TYR A 121 -4.22 -21.53 0.09
N GLU A 122 -4.96 -21.33 1.18
CA GLU A 122 -5.99 -20.31 1.24
C GLU A 122 -5.92 -19.52 2.56
N ASP A 123 -6.31 -18.26 2.51
CA ASP A 123 -6.39 -17.39 3.67
C ASP A 123 -7.50 -16.35 3.47
N TYR A 124 -7.92 -15.74 4.57
CA TYR A 124 -9.02 -14.79 4.61
C TYR A 124 -8.54 -13.42 5.08
N ALA A 125 -9.20 -12.39 4.59
CA ALA A 125 -9.06 -11.05 5.14
C ALA A 125 -10.36 -10.26 5.00
N ASN A 126 -10.48 -9.21 5.79
CA ASN A 126 -11.60 -8.29 5.71
C ASN A 126 -11.16 -6.85 5.40
N ALA A 127 -12.11 -6.10 4.88
CA ALA A 127 -12.06 -4.65 4.80
C ALA A 127 -13.38 -4.08 5.34
N THR A 128 -13.28 -3.02 6.12
CA THR A 128 -14.44 -2.32 6.69
C THR A 128 -14.24 -0.82 6.56
N LEU A 129 -15.32 -0.04 6.64
CA LEU A 129 -15.21 1.42 6.74
C LEU A 129 -14.36 1.83 7.96
N ALA A 130 -14.35 1.02 9.01
CA ALA A 130 -13.60 1.30 10.23
C ALA A 130 -12.10 0.96 10.14
N ASN A 131 -11.65 0.11 9.19
CA ASN A 131 -10.26 -0.30 9.05
C ASN A 131 -9.60 0.07 7.70
N THR A 132 -10.28 0.91 6.92
CA THR A 132 -9.78 1.47 5.67
C THR A 132 -9.78 3.00 5.73
N ASP A 133 -8.93 3.64 4.95
CA ASP A 133 -8.99 5.10 4.79
C ASP A 133 -10.21 5.51 3.94
N ASN A 134 -10.57 6.80 4.01
CA ASN A 134 -11.76 7.32 3.34
C ASN A 134 -11.76 7.14 1.80
N PHE A 135 -10.59 7.09 1.19
CA PHE A 135 -10.47 6.85 -0.25
C PHE A 135 -10.73 5.37 -0.57
N CYS A 136 -10.09 4.47 0.17
CA CYS A 136 -10.21 3.03 0.00
C CYS A 136 -11.58 2.48 0.43
N ALA A 137 -12.30 3.19 1.29
CA ALA A 137 -13.65 2.82 1.75
C ALA A 137 -14.66 2.65 0.61
N LYS A 138 -14.40 3.23 -0.57
CA LYS A 138 -15.22 3.04 -1.78
C LYS A 138 -14.93 1.72 -2.53
N PHE A 139 -13.90 0.99 -2.13
CA PHE A 139 -13.38 -0.18 -2.83
C PHE A 139 -13.12 -1.35 -1.87
N LEU A 140 -14.01 -1.56 -0.90
CA LEU A 140 -13.84 -2.56 0.17
C LEU A 140 -13.53 -3.97 -0.36
N GLU A 141 -14.18 -4.37 -1.44
CA GLU A 141 -13.93 -5.69 -2.06
C GLU A 141 -12.50 -5.81 -2.57
N THR A 142 -12.00 -4.79 -3.27
CA THR A 142 -10.62 -4.77 -3.76
C THR A 142 -9.62 -4.82 -2.60
N ILE A 143 -9.87 -4.06 -1.54
CA ILE A 143 -9.00 -4.04 -0.35
C ILE A 143 -9.03 -5.39 0.36
N ALA A 144 -10.20 -5.99 0.57
CA ALA A 144 -10.33 -7.32 1.18
C ALA A 144 -9.59 -8.40 0.37
N CYS A 145 -9.75 -8.39 -0.98
CA CYS A 145 -9.04 -9.30 -1.87
C CYS A 145 -7.52 -9.11 -1.82
N ASN A 146 -7.02 -7.87 -1.85
CA ASN A 146 -5.59 -7.60 -1.75
C ASN A 146 -5.03 -8.07 -0.40
N ARG A 147 -5.71 -7.78 0.71
CA ARG A 147 -5.33 -8.25 2.05
C ARG A 147 -5.32 -9.77 2.13
N ALA A 148 -6.33 -10.44 1.60
CA ALA A 148 -6.39 -11.91 1.56
C ALA A 148 -5.23 -12.49 0.74
N PHE A 149 -4.89 -11.90 -0.41
CA PHE A 149 -3.75 -12.31 -1.22
C PHE A 149 -2.43 -12.13 -0.47
N VAL A 150 -2.21 -10.96 0.14
CA VAL A 150 -1.00 -10.67 0.92
C VAL A 150 -0.82 -11.69 2.04
N ARG A 151 -1.87 -11.96 2.81
CA ARG A 151 -1.86 -12.97 3.89
C ARG A 151 -1.56 -14.37 3.35
N CYS A 152 -2.24 -14.75 2.27
CA CYS A 152 -2.10 -16.05 1.63
C CYS A 152 -0.63 -16.31 1.21
N VAL A 153 -0.01 -15.36 0.53
CA VAL A 153 1.40 -15.46 0.11
C VAL A 153 2.34 -15.44 1.30
N ARG A 154 2.17 -14.49 2.19
CA ARG A 154 3.05 -14.26 3.33
C ARG A 154 3.06 -15.45 4.30
N ASN A 155 1.89 -15.96 4.63
CA ASN A 155 1.76 -17.10 5.54
C ASN A 155 2.29 -18.39 4.90
N TYR A 156 2.02 -18.61 3.62
CA TYR A 156 2.55 -19.77 2.90
C TYR A 156 4.09 -19.78 2.80
N LEU A 157 4.69 -18.60 2.54
CA LEU A 157 6.14 -18.44 2.43
C LEU A 157 6.85 -18.20 3.77
N ASN A 158 6.14 -18.28 4.89
CA ASN A 158 6.64 -18.03 6.24
C ASN A 158 7.31 -16.65 6.40
N ILE A 159 6.69 -15.60 5.81
CA ILE A 159 7.15 -14.21 5.93
C ILE A 159 6.52 -13.58 7.17
N HIS A 160 7.35 -13.17 8.12
CA HIS A 160 6.90 -12.58 9.39
C HIS A 160 6.64 -11.06 9.31
N ILE A 161 7.13 -10.40 8.24
CA ILE A 161 6.85 -8.98 8.00
C ILE A 161 5.38 -8.81 7.62
N VAL A 162 4.69 -7.91 8.30
CA VAL A 162 3.27 -7.63 8.03
C VAL A 162 3.13 -6.85 6.72
N GLY A 163 2.12 -7.19 5.93
CA GLY A 163 1.79 -6.45 4.72
C GLY A 163 1.25 -5.05 5.02
N ALA A 164 1.67 -4.08 4.24
CA ALA A 164 1.18 -2.71 4.37
C ALA A 164 -0.35 -2.62 4.25
N ASP A 165 -0.92 -3.46 3.40
CA ASP A 165 -2.37 -3.52 3.18
C ASP A 165 -3.14 -4.17 4.34
N GLU A 166 -2.45 -4.91 5.22
CA GLU A 166 -3.05 -5.56 6.39
C GLU A 166 -3.21 -4.61 7.59
N ILE A 167 -2.56 -3.45 7.57
CA ILE A 167 -2.62 -2.49 8.67
C ILE A 167 -3.93 -1.71 8.63
N ASP A 168 -4.53 -1.53 9.81
CA ASP A 168 -5.67 -0.65 10.00
C ASP A 168 -5.26 0.81 9.77
N ARG A 169 -5.85 1.44 8.74
CA ARG A 169 -5.58 2.83 8.34
C ARG A 169 -6.66 3.81 8.80
N SER A 170 -7.68 3.37 9.53
CA SER A 170 -8.80 4.23 9.95
C SER A 170 -8.38 5.40 10.85
N LYS A 171 -7.27 5.28 11.56
CA LYS A 171 -6.76 6.29 12.51
C LYS A 171 -5.61 7.13 11.96
N GLY A 172 -5.63 7.41 10.65
CA GLY A 172 -4.68 8.38 10.09
C GLY A 172 -3.22 7.91 10.10
N ALA A 173 -2.97 6.63 9.89
CA ALA A 173 -1.65 6.23 9.41
C ALA A 173 -1.38 7.04 8.13
N PRO A 174 -0.28 7.80 8.04
CA PRO A 174 -0.02 8.60 6.87
C PRO A 174 -0.07 7.67 5.65
N ALA A 175 -0.91 8.02 4.67
CA ALA A 175 -0.85 7.39 3.37
C ALA A 175 0.60 7.49 2.93
N GLN A 176 1.31 6.37 2.85
CA GLN A 176 2.61 6.39 2.23
C GLN A 176 2.35 6.68 0.76
N THR A 177 2.72 7.86 0.37
CA THR A 177 2.83 8.23 -1.03
C THR A 177 3.73 7.21 -1.69
N TYR A 178 3.15 6.33 -2.49
CA TYR A 178 3.90 5.70 -3.54
C TYR A 178 4.38 6.86 -4.41
N GLU A 179 5.66 7.15 -4.37
CA GLU A 179 6.29 7.89 -5.44
C GLU A 179 6.31 6.96 -6.67
N SER A 180 5.15 6.75 -7.25
CA SER A 180 5.10 6.59 -8.68
C SER A 180 5.43 7.98 -9.23
N ASP A 181 6.28 8.09 -10.24
CA ASP A 181 6.60 9.29 -10.99
C ASP A 181 5.38 9.96 -11.67
N SER A 182 4.25 9.96 -10.99
CA SER A 182 3.05 10.72 -11.30
C SER A 182 2.71 11.52 -10.05
N GLU A 183 2.79 12.83 -10.15
CA GLU A 183 2.39 13.87 -9.19
C GLU A 183 0.94 13.71 -8.69
N PHE A 184 0.63 12.63 -7.98
CA PHE A 184 -0.61 12.47 -7.24
C PHE A 184 -0.31 12.41 -5.74
N SER A 185 0.08 13.56 -5.18
CA SER A 185 -0.12 13.79 -3.76
C SER A 185 -1.62 13.76 -3.49
N ILE A 186 -2.07 12.91 -2.57
CA ILE A 186 -3.44 12.97 -2.04
C ILE A 186 -3.50 14.27 -1.23
N THR A 187 -3.88 15.34 -1.90
CA THR A 187 -4.09 16.63 -1.26
C THR A 187 -5.44 16.58 -0.56
N THR A 188 -5.47 16.98 0.70
CA THR A 188 -6.75 17.22 1.38
C THR A 188 -7.51 18.31 0.59
N PRO A 189 -8.85 18.41 0.71
CA PRO A 189 -9.59 19.50 0.11
C PRO A 189 -8.99 20.89 0.44
N VAL A 190 -8.40 21.01 1.64
CA VAL A 190 -7.70 22.24 2.08
C VAL A 190 -6.42 22.45 1.30
N ASP A 191 -5.60 21.40 1.09
CA ASP A 191 -4.35 21.52 0.32
C ASP A 191 -4.64 21.83 -1.15
N LEU A 192 -5.68 21.21 -1.71
CA LEU A 192 -6.13 21.52 -3.08
C LEU A 192 -6.60 22.98 -3.20
N LEU A 193 -7.33 23.46 -2.20
CA LEU A 193 -7.76 24.86 -2.13
C LEU A 193 -6.54 25.78 -2.06
N GLN A 194 -5.60 25.54 -1.15
CA GLN A 194 -4.39 26.34 -1.00
C GLN A 194 -3.55 26.33 -2.29
N LYS A 195 -3.35 25.16 -2.91
CA LYS A 195 -2.66 25.05 -4.20
C LYS A 195 -3.36 25.87 -5.27
N THR A 196 -4.69 25.75 -5.39
CA THR A 196 -5.48 26.49 -6.39
C THR A 196 -5.40 28.01 -6.17
N LEU A 197 -5.46 28.45 -4.92
CA LEU A 197 -5.35 29.87 -4.56
C LEU A 197 -3.95 30.42 -4.86
N ARG A 198 -2.90 29.64 -4.59
CA ARG A 198 -1.51 30.01 -4.93
C ARG A 198 -1.31 30.10 -6.43
N ASP A 199 -1.71 29.07 -7.18
CA ASP A 199 -1.46 28.97 -8.62
C ASP A 199 -2.27 29.97 -9.45
N LYS A 200 -3.50 30.28 -9.03
CA LYS A 200 -4.42 31.16 -9.81
C LYS A 200 -4.51 32.60 -9.29
N HIS A 201 -4.22 32.82 -8.02
CA HIS A 201 -4.48 34.10 -7.37
C HIS A 201 -3.29 34.62 -6.57
N SER A 202 -2.12 33.94 -6.61
CA SER A 202 -0.89 34.31 -5.87
C SER A 202 -1.11 34.49 -4.36
N VAL A 203 -2.03 33.69 -3.77
CA VAL A 203 -2.38 33.71 -2.36
C VAL A 203 -1.44 32.73 -1.63
N GLU A 204 -0.56 33.23 -0.79
CA GLU A 204 0.42 32.41 -0.05
C GLU A 204 0.00 32.20 1.42
N SER A 205 -0.74 33.13 1.98
CA SER A 205 -1.20 33.13 3.37
C SER A 205 -2.73 33.16 3.49
N PHE A 206 -3.24 32.86 4.69
CA PHE A 206 -4.67 33.01 4.97
C PHE A 206 -5.10 34.48 5.00
N ASP A 207 -4.20 35.40 5.33
CA ASP A 207 -4.48 36.84 5.31
C ASP A 207 -4.62 37.35 3.86
N ASP A 208 -3.79 36.88 2.92
CA ASP A 208 -3.96 37.14 1.50
C ASP A 208 -5.30 36.61 0.97
N CYS A 209 -5.70 35.42 1.47
CA CYS A 209 -7.01 34.85 1.15
C CYS A 209 -8.15 35.74 1.66
N LYS A 210 -8.05 36.31 2.86
CA LYS A 210 -9.02 37.28 3.38
C LYS A 210 -9.12 38.54 2.54
N GLU A 211 -7.99 39.03 2.01
CA GLU A 211 -7.98 40.20 1.10
C GLU A 211 -8.69 39.87 -0.21
N LEU A 212 -8.40 38.73 -0.83
CA LEU A 212 -9.08 38.25 -2.01
C LEU A 212 -10.59 38.12 -1.78
N LEU A 213 -11.02 37.57 -0.66
CA LEU A 213 -12.40 37.44 -0.28
C LEU A 213 -13.10 38.83 -0.10
N ARG A 214 -12.42 39.84 0.49
CA ARG A 214 -12.93 41.20 0.61
C ARG A 214 -13.16 41.82 -0.76
N ASP A 215 -12.27 41.57 -1.72
CA ASP A 215 -12.43 42.06 -3.09
C ASP A 215 -13.59 41.40 -3.82
N LEU A 216 -13.75 40.09 -3.67
CA LEU A 216 -14.87 39.33 -4.21
C LEU A 216 -16.22 39.75 -3.58
N TRP A 217 -16.21 40.16 -2.32
CA TRP A 217 -17.41 40.64 -1.60
C TRP A 217 -17.96 41.98 -2.10
N LYS A 218 -17.18 42.71 -2.86
CA LYS A 218 -17.70 43.90 -3.56
C LYS A 218 -18.78 43.51 -4.57
N SER A 219 -18.86 42.23 -4.94
CA SER A 219 -19.92 41.68 -5.78
C SER A 219 -20.90 40.87 -4.92
N ASP A 220 -22.19 41.23 -4.92
CA ASP A 220 -23.23 40.54 -4.14
C ASP A 220 -23.34 39.04 -4.47
N LYS A 221 -22.88 38.62 -5.65
CA LYS A 221 -22.88 37.23 -6.11
C LYS A 221 -22.03 36.29 -5.23
N TYR A 222 -21.00 36.80 -4.58
CA TYR A 222 -20.02 35.98 -3.83
C TYR A 222 -20.03 36.28 -2.32
N ARG A 223 -21.03 37.03 -1.85
CA ARG A 223 -21.13 37.41 -0.45
C ARG A 223 -21.48 36.21 0.43
N ASN A 224 -20.64 35.91 1.40
CA ASN A 224 -20.86 34.88 2.40
C ASN A 224 -20.58 35.41 3.81
N GLU A 225 -21.64 35.61 4.60
CA GLU A 225 -21.55 36.18 5.95
C GLU A 225 -20.77 35.27 6.92
N ASP A 226 -20.73 33.93 6.71
CA ASP A 226 -19.99 33.01 7.55
C ASP A 226 -18.49 33.15 7.34
N ALA A 227 -18.02 33.67 6.21
CA ALA A 227 -16.59 33.90 5.97
C ALA A 227 -15.96 34.90 6.95
N LYS A 228 -16.75 35.71 7.64
CA LYS A 228 -16.27 36.61 8.69
C LYS A 228 -15.77 35.85 9.93
N LYS A 229 -16.17 34.58 10.11
CA LYS A 229 -15.84 33.72 11.25
C LYS A 229 -14.66 32.81 10.97
N TRP A 230 -14.12 32.81 9.75
CA TRP A 230 -13.02 31.92 9.36
C TRP A 230 -11.68 32.51 9.82
N ASP A 231 -10.90 31.69 10.52
CA ASP A 231 -9.57 32.06 11.01
C ASP A 231 -8.46 31.28 10.28
N SER A 232 -8.82 30.23 9.54
CA SER A 232 -7.88 29.40 8.79
C SER A 232 -8.51 28.81 7.53
N PHE A 233 -7.69 28.26 6.62
CA PHE A 233 -8.19 27.54 5.44
C PHE A 233 -9.07 26.33 5.77
N LYS A 234 -8.94 25.77 6.97
CA LYS A 234 -9.73 24.61 7.43
C LYS A 234 -11.18 24.95 7.72
N ASP A 235 -11.47 26.24 7.95
CA ASP A 235 -12.81 26.72 8.26
C ASP A 235 -13.65 26.94 6.98
N ILE A 236 -13.00 26.91 5.83
CA ILE A 236 -13.68 27.06 4.52
C ILE A 236 -14.39 25.73 4.21
N PRO A 237 -15.75 25.75 4.08
CA PRO A 237 -16.49 24.51 3.82
C PRO A 237 -16.16 23.93 2.46
N ALA A 238 -15.81 22.64 2.42
CA ALA A 238 -15.74 21.88 1.19
C ALA A 238 -17.17 21.60 0.70
N LYS A 239 -17.49 22.09 -0.51
CA LYS A 239 -18.76 21.78 -1.18
C LYS A 239 -18.57 20.64 -2.15
#